data_f7f1658fb4a8d600ff6c5464afa8ef1e
#
_entry.id   f7f1658fb4a8d600ff6c5464afa8ef1e
#
_cell.length_a   1.000
_cell.length_b   1.000
_cell.length_c   1.000
_cell.angle_alpha   90.00
_cell.angle_beta   90.00
_cell.angle_gamma   90.00
#
_symmetry.space_group_name_H-M   'P 1'
#
loop_
_entity.id
_entity.type
_entity.pdbx_description
1 polymer ?
#
loop_
_entity_poly.entity_id
_entity_poly.type
_entity_poly.pdbx_seq_one_letter_code
_entity_poly.pdbx_strand_id
1 'polypeptide(L)'
;MRLTGDRGSATAEFALAFPAVLGVVALLLGGVQVAALQVRAQDAAADAARGLGRGDSPATVAARLDRQVPGATLASWADGDLTCVRIEVVPAGPVAALGLRATAGSCALREKTA
;
A
#
# COMPACT_ATOMS: atom_id res chain seq x y z
N MET A 1 1.42 -54.29 15.42
CA MET A 1 1.51 -52.88 15.70
C MET A 1 1.95 -52.00 14.55
N ARG A 2 1.95 -52.56 13.39
CA ARG A 2 2.36 -51.83 12.18
C ARG A 2 1.38 -50.74 11.76
N LEU A 3 0.14 -50.86 12.19
CA LEU A 3 -0.92 -49.88 11.83
C LEU A 3 -0.75 -48.52 12.46
N THR A 4 -0.05 -48.47 13.60
CA THR A 4 0.15 -47.20 14.29
C THR A 4 1.32 -46.39 13.74
N GLY A 5 2.31 -47.02 13.10
CA GLY A 5 3.47 -46.35 12.55
C GLY A 5 3.15 -45.44 11.36
N ASP A 6 2.40 -45.97 10.38
CA ASP A 6 2.06 -45.21 9.16
C ASP A 6 1.08 -44.10 9.43
N ARG A 7 0.09 -44.32 10.33
CA ARG A 7 -0.87 -43.29 10.70
C ARG A 7 -0.21 -42.17 11.48
N GLY A 8 0.71 -42.50 12.42
CA GLY A 8 1.45 -41.52 13.17
C GLY A 8 2.34 -40.67 12.29
N SER A 9 2.97 -41.25 11.28
CA SER A 9 3.80 -40.55 10.31
C SER A 9 2.98 -39.57 9.45
N ALA A 10 1.84 -40.00 8.92
CA ALA A 10 0.95 -39.14 8.14
C ALA A 10 0.41 -37.97 8.95
N THR A 11 0.03 -38.22 10.20
CA THR A 11 -0.45 -37.17 11.10
C THR A 11 0.67 -36.17 11.44
N ALA A 12 1.88 -36.67 11.70
CA ALA A 12 3.04 -35.81 11.97
C ALA A 12 3.39 -34.95 10.76
N GLU A 13 3.36 -35.52 9.55
CA GLU A 13 3.61 -34.76 8.31
C GLU A 13 2.56 -33.69 8.11
N PHE A 14 1.28 -34.00 8.34
CA PHE A 14 0.20 -33.03 8.24
C PHE A 14 0.35 -31.91 9.30
N ALA A 15 0.72 -32.27 10.54
CA ALA A 15 0.93 -31.30 11.61
C ALA A 15 2.07 -30.33 11.32
N LEU A 16 3.10 -30.76 10.58
CA LEU A 16 4.21 -29.91 10.17
C LEU A 16 3.85 -29.10 8.92
N ALA A 17 3.10 -29.70 7.99
CA ALA A 17 2.72 -29.04 6.73
C ALA A 17 1.66 -27.96 6.93
N PHE A 18 0.73 -28.17 7.86
CA PHE A 18 -0.39 -27.27 8.09
C PHE A 18 0.07 -25.84 8.46
N PRO A 19 0.94 -25.65 9.49
CA PRO A 19 1.44 -24.31 9.80
C PRO A 19 2.25 -23.69 8.67
N ALA A 20 2.99 -24.49 7.89
CA ALA A 20 3.73 -24.00 6.73
C ALA A 20 2.78 -23.45 5.66
N VAL A 21 1.69 -24.17 5.37
CA VAL A 21 0.66 -23.71 4.43
C VAL A 21 0.00 -22.43 4.93
N LEU A 22 -0.33 -22.36 6.22
CA LEU A 22 -0.90 -21.15 6.81
C LEU A 22 0.06 -19.96 6.70
N GLY A 23 1.35 -20.20 6.89
CA GLY A 23 2.38 -19.19 6.73
C GLY A 23 2.43 -18.64 5.31
N VAL A 24 2.39 -19.53 4.32
CA VAL A 24 2.37 -19.12 2.90
C VAL A 24 1.11 -18.33 2.57
N VAL A 25 -0.05 -18.80 3.04
CA VAL A 25 -1.32 -18.07 2.81
C VAL A 25 -1.27 -16.69 3.45
N ALA A 26 -0.75 -16.58 4.69
CA ALA A 26 -0.60 -15.30 5.35
C ALA A 26 0.31 -14.35 4.59
N LEU A 27 1.42 -14.84 4.03
CA LEU A 27 2.32 -14.04 3.22
C LEU A 27 1.65 -13.56 1.93
N LEU A 28 0.87 -14.44 1.27
CA LEU A 28 0.15 -14.07 0.05
C LEU A 28 -0.91 -13.01 0.33
N LEU A 29 -1.66 -13.16 1.42
CA LEU A 29 -2.67 -12.16 1.81
C LEU A 29 -2.02 -10.83 2.17
N GLY A 30 -0.90 -10.88 2.88
CA GLY A 30 -0.11 -9.68 3.19
C GLY A 30 0.39 -8.99 1.93
N GLY A 31 0.88 -9.75 0.96
CA GLY A 31 1.30 -9.22 -0.33
C GLY A 31 0.17 -8.54 -1.09
N VAL A 32 -1.01 -9.13 -1.10
CA VAL A 32 -2.19 -8.53 -1.73
C VAL A 32 -2.58 -7.21 -1.05
N GLN A 33 -2.52 -7.17 0.28
CA GLN A 33 -2.82 -5.94 1.02
C GLN A 33 -1.85 -4.81 0.68
N VAL A 34 -0.56 -5.12 0.60
CA VAL A 34 0.47 -4.12 0.23
C VAL A 34 0.25 -3.65 -1.21
N ALA A 35 -0.05 -4.56 -2.13
CA ALA A 35 -0.33 -4.22 -3.52
C ALA A 35 -1.57 -3.32 -3.63
N ALA A 36 -2.64 -3.63 -2.90
CA ALA A 36 -3.85 -2.82 -2.88
C ALA A 36 -3.57 -1.42 -2.32
N LEU A 37 -2.77 -1.32 -1.26
CA LEU A 37 -2.36 -0.04 -0.71
C LEU A 37 -1.55 0.77 -1.73
N GLN A 38 -0.65 0.12 -2.47
CA GLN A 38 0.16 0.77 -3.50
C GLN A 38 -0.73 1.35 -4.61
N VAL A 39 -1.76 0.63 -5.04
CA VAL A 39 -2.71 1.11 -6.05
C VAL A 39 -3.49 2.31 -5.52
N ARG A 40 -3.97 2.25 -4.28
CA ARG A 40 -4.68 3.38 -3.66
C ARG A 40 -3.79 4.60 -3.53
N ALA A 41 -2.54 4.42 -3.13
CA ALA A 41 -1.57 5.50 -3.02
C ALA A 41 -1.31 6.14 -4.39
N GLN A 42 -1.21 5.33 -5.44
CA GLN A 42 -1.00 5.83 -6.81
C GLN A 42 -2.20 6.62 -7.30
N ASP A 43 -3.41 6.13 -7.07
CA ASP A 43 -4.64 6.85 -7.43
C ASP A 43 -4.76 8.16 -6.67
N ALA A 44 -4.45 8.14 -5.38
CA ALA A 44 -4.47 9.33 -4.54
C ALA A 44 -3.41 10.35 -4.97
N ALA A 45 -2.22 9.89 -5.36
CA ALA A 45 -1.17 10.76 -5.89
C ALA A 45 -1.62 11.46 -7.17
N ALA A 46 -2.24 10.73 -8.08
CA ALA A 46 -2.77 11.28 -9.33
C ALA A 46 -3.88 12.31 -9.06
N ASP A 47 -4.77 12.02 -8.12
CA ASP A 47 -5.83 12.95 -7.73
C ASP A 47 -5.28 14.21 -7.08
N ALA A 48 -4.30 14.05 -6.19
CA ALA A 48 -3.64 15.18 -5.52
C ALA A 48 -2.92 16.08 -6.54
N ALA A 49 -2.19 15.49 -7.48
CA ALA A 49 -1.48 16.24 -8.50
C ALA A 49 -2.45 17.05 -9.37
N ARG A 50 -3.55 16.42 -9.78
CA ARG A 50 -4.59 17.10 -10.56
C ARG A 50 -5.27 18.21 -9.76
N GLY A 51 -5.54 17.98 -8.48
CA GLY A 51 -6.14 18.99 -7.61
C GLY A 51 -5.23 20.21 -7.48
N LEU A 52 -3.97 20.01 -7.16
CA LEU A 52 -3.01 21.11 -7.06
C LEU A 52 -2.80 21.80 -8.40
N GLY A 53 -2.80 21.04 -9.50
CA GLY A 53 -2.68 21.59 -10.84
C GLY A 53 -3.83 22.51 -11.22
N ARG A 54 -5.05 22.23 -10.72
CA ARG A 54 -6.22 23.10 -10.92
C ARG A 54 -6.22 24.32 -10.01
N GLY A 55 -5.35 24.38 -9.04
CA GLY A 55 -5.29 25.48 -8.10
C GLY A 55 -6.03 25.23 -6.77
N ASP A 56 -6.41 23.98 -6.49
CA ASP A 56 -6.97 23.62 -5.19
C ASP A 56 -5.96 23.93 -4.08
N SER A 57 -6.44 24.36 -2.92
CA SER A 57 -5.54 24.67 -1.82
C SER A 57 -4.84 23.41 -1.31
N PRO A 58 -3.57 23.51 -0.86
CA PRO A 58 -2.88 22.38 -0.28
C PRO A 58 -3.62 21.73 0.88
N ALA A 59 -4.31 22.54 1.71
CA ALA A 59 -5.10 22.02 2.82
C ALA A 59 -6.28 21.16 2.36
N THR A 60 -6.98 21.57 1.30
CA THR A 60 -8.07 20.80 0.72
C THR A 60 -7.59 19.49 0.14
N VAL A 61 -6.47 19.51 -0.57
CA VAL A 61 -5.87 18.31 -1.17
C VAL A 61 -5.40 17.37 -0.07
N ALA A 62 -4.75 17.87 0.98
CA ALA A 62 -4.29 17.06 2.10
C ALA A 62 -5.46 16.38 2.84
N ALA A 63 -6.57 17.11 3.05
CA ALA A 63 -7.76 16.56 3.69
C ALA A 63 -8.39 15.45 2.85
N ARG A 64 -8.43 15.64 1.53
CA ARG A 64 -8.92 14.62 0.61
C ARG A 64 -8.04 13.38 0.61
N LEU A 65 -6.73 13.58 0.61
CA LEU A 65 -5.75 12.49 0.69
C LEU A 65 -5.94 11.67 1.97
N ASP A 66 -6.11 12.34 3.09
CA ASP A 66 -6.28 11.66 4.38
C ASP A 66 -7.53 10.78 4.41
N ARG A 67 -8.58 11.17 3.70
CA ARG A 67 -9.79 10.35 3.55
C ARG A 67 -9.56 9.14 2.65
N GLN A 68 -8.75 9.29 1.60
CA GLN A 68 -8.47 8.22 0.65
C GLN A 68 -7.44 7.22 1.20
N VAL A 69 -6.39 7.74 1.80
CA VAL A 69 -5.28 6.96 2.35
C VAL A 69 -4.93 7.52 3.72
N PRO A 70 -5.61 7.06 4.77
CA PRO A 70 -5.36 7.57 6.12
C PRO A 70 -3.89 7.44 6.54
N GLY A 71 -3.34 8.49 7.12
CA GLY A 71 -1.96 8.51 7.58
C GLY A 71 -0.91 8.76 6.50
N ALA A 72 -1.32 9.00 5.27
CA ALA A 72 -0.38 9.30 4.19
C ALA A 72 0.20 10.71 4.35
N THR A 73 1.47 10.85 4.02
CA THR A 73 2.16 12.14 3.95
C THR A 73 2.26 12.59 2.51
N LEU A 74 2.16 13.89 2.28
CA LEU A 74 2.18 14.50 0.96
C LEU A 74 3.33 15.49 0.85
N ALA A 75 4.15 15.31 -0.17
CA ALA A 75 5.12 16.31 -0.60
C ALA A 75 4.77 16.77 -2.01
N SER A 76 4.87 18.04 -2.28
CA SER A 76 4.59 18.59 -3.61
C SER A 76 5.67 19.58 -4.02
N TRP A 77 5.91 19.65 -5.31
CA TRP A 77 6.87 20.59 -5.89
C TRP A 77 6.44 20.93 -7.31
N ALA A 78 6.99 22.02 -7.81
CA ALA A 78 6.79 22.44 -9.19
C ALA A 78 7.98 21.96 -10.03
N ASP A 79 7.68 21.45 -11.21
CA ASP A 79 8.68 21.04 -12.21
C ASP A 79 8.26 21.61 -13.57
N GLY A 80 8.77 22.80 -13.91
CA GLY A 80 8.34 23.52 -15.09
C GLY A 80 6.85 23.83 -15.04
N ASP A 81 6.10 23.36 -16.02
CA ASP A 81 4.65 23.52 -16.08
C ASP A 81 3.88 22.45 -15.32
N LEU A 82 4.60 21.53 -14.69
CA LEU A 82 4.00 20.43 -13.96
C LEU A 82 3.97 20.70 -12.46
N THR A 83 2.93 20.25 -11.81
CA THR A 83 2.87 20.09 -10.37
C THR A 83 3.02 18.62 -10.06
N CYS A 84 4.04 18.28 -9.30
CA CYS A 84 4.35 16.89 -8.95
C CYS A 84 4.10 16.66 -7.48
N VAL A 85 3.68 15.45 -7.15
CA VAL A 85 3.45 15.04 -5.76
C VAL A 85 4.11 13.72 -5.49
N ARG A 86 4.48 13.51 -4.24
CA ARG A 86 4.91 12.22 -3.70
C ARG A 86 4.13 11.95 -2.43
N ILE A 87 3.60 10.74 -2.35
CA ILE A 87 2.85 10.26 -1.21
C ILE A 87 3.60 9.10 -0.60
N GLU A 88 3.72 9.10 0.73
CA GLU A 88 4.24 7.97 1.48
C GLU A 88 3.21 7.55 2.52
N VAL A 89 3.02 6.26 2.66
CA VAL A 89 2.14 5.69 3.67
C VAL A 89 2.76 4.40 4.23
N VAL A 90 2.63 4.24 5.54
CA VAL A 90 3.07 3.03 6.22
C VAL A 90 1.88 2.06 6.27
N PRO A 91 2.03 0.81 5.77
CA PRO A 91 0.95 -0.16 5.85
C PRO A 91 0.56 -0.42 7.31
N ALA A 92 -0.73 -0.65 7.53
CA ALA A 92 -1.23 -1.01 8.86
C ALA A 92 -0.94 -2.48 9.16
N GLY A 93 -0.90 -2.84 10.45
CA GLY A 93 -0.78 -4.21 10.92
C GLY A 93 0.64 -4.74 10.95
N PRO A 94 0.82 -6.08 10.95
CA PRO A 94 2.14 -6.71 11.13
C PRO A 94 3.16 -6.35 10.04
N VAL A 95 2.68 -5.99 8.85
CA VAL A 95 3.54 -5.61 7.73
C VAL A 95 4.33 -4.34 8.05
N ALA A 96 3.81 -3.46 8.89
CA ALA A 96 4.50 -2.26 9.34
C ALA A 96 5.81 -2.59 10.08
N ALA A 97 5.85 -3.71 10.79
CA ALA A 97 7.04 -4.16 11.51
C ALA A 97 8.21 -4.51 10.58
N LEU A 98 7.93 -4.79 9.29
CA LEU A 98 8.95 -5.08 8.30
C LEU A 98 9.62 -3.82 7.74
N GLY A 99 9.19 -2.63 8.16
CA GLY A 99 9.74 -1.38 7.68
C GLY A 99 9.34 -1.03 6.25
N LEU A 100 8.34 -1.69 5.71
CA LEU A 100 7.84 -1.43 4.36
C LEU A 100 7.03 -0.14 4.34
N ARG A 101 7.21 0.63 3.27
CA ARG A 101 6.44 1.84 3.01
C ARG A 101 5.91 1.78 1.59
N ALA A 102 4.69 2.22 1.40
CA ALA A 102 4.15 2.44 0.08
C ALA A 102 4.45 3.87 -0.34
N THR A 103 5.05 4.03 -1.51
CA THR A 103 5.34 5.35 -2.07
C THR A 103 4.69 5.44 -3.44
N ALA A 104 4.14 6.59 -3.75
CA ALA A 104 3.53 6.86 -5.04
C ALA A 104 3.83 8.29 -5.45
N GLY A 105 3.99 8.51 -6.73
CA GLY A 105 4.22 9.83 -7.28
C GLY A 105 3.42 10.05 -8.54
N SER A 106 3.06 11.29 -8.78
CA SER A 106 2.35 11.67 -10.00
C SER A 106 2.61 13.15 -10.28
N CYS A 107 2.53 13.51 -11.54
CA CYS A 107 2.61 14.90 -11.98
C CYS A 107 1.39 15.23 -12.84
N ALA A 108 0.93 16.46 -12.75
CA ALA A 108 -0.15 16.98 -13.58
C ALA A 108 0.21 18.36 -14.10
N LEU A 109 -0.32 18.70 -15.25
CA LEU A 109 -0.14 20.03 -15.81
C LEU A 109 -0.81 21.06 -14.91
N ARG A 110 -0.08 22.14 -14.65
CA ARG A 110 -0.62 23.27 -13.92
C ARG A 110 -1.50 24.08 -14.88
N GLU A 111 -2.75 24.29 -14.47
CA GLU A 111 -3.61 25.18 -15.24
C GLU A 111 -3.11 26.62 -15.10
N LYS A 112 -2.92 27.26 -16.25
CA LYS A 112 -2.62 28.69 -16.26
C LYS A 112 -3.93 29.44 -16.02
N THR A 113 -4.08 29.96 -14.81
CA THR A 113 -5.13 30.95 -14.57
C THR A 113 -4.72 32.24 -15.27
N ALA A 114 -5.55 32.66 -16.15
CA ALA A 114 -5.36 33.95 -16.82
C ALA A 114 -5.37 35.09 -15.83
#